data_3e6a07f3e9a30727735dcd4d9162de44
#
_entry.id   3e6a07f3e9a30727735dcd4d9162de44
#
_cell.length_a   1.000
_cell.length_b   1.000
_cell.length_c   1.000
_cell.angle_alpha   90.00
_cell.angle_beta   90.00
_cell.angle_gamma   90.00
#
_symmetry.space_group_name_H-M   'P 1'
#
loop_
_entity.id
_entity.type
_entity.pdbx_description
1 polymer ?
#
loop_
_entity_poly.entity_id
_entity_poly.type
_entity_poly.pdbx_seq_one_letter_code
_entity_poly.pdbx_strand_id
1 'polypeptide(L)'
;MALGAGAALAVTVPTAAHASAPGGEGLAGQLGDLEREYSARLGIFAHDTATGRTVAYRADERFPMCSVFKMLTAAAVLRDLDRDGEFLARRIRYTKEYVTAAGYAPITSTDENVANGMTVEALCSAAVSQSDNGAANLLLRELGGPTAITRFARSTGDRITRLDRWEPELNSAEPWRKSDTTSPRAIGQTGARLVIGRALPAEDRERLTGWLIANTTNTERFRAGLPSDWILADKTGGGSSYGVANDVGVVWPPGRPPLVLSVLSTKHAAEGPTENPLVARAAALVAAELT
;
A
#
# COMPACT_ATOMS: atom_id res chain seq x y z
N MET A 1 66.72 -34.53 -30.77
CA MET A 1 66.14 -33.75 -29.67
C MET A 1 65.87 -32.35 -30.17
N ALA A 2 64.65 -32.02 -30.43
CA ALA A 2 64.20 -30.67 -30.80
C ALA A 2 63.04 -30.29 -29.94
N LEU A 3 63.19 -29.29 -29.10
CA LEU A 3 62.18 -28.69 -28.23
C LEU A 3 61.38 -27.67 -29.05
N GLY A 4 60.12 -27.91 -29.21
CA GLY A 4 59.16 -26.96 -29.80
C GLY A 4 58.65 -26.01 -28.75
N ALA A 5 58.86 -24.70 -28.95
CA ALA A 5 58.25 -23.64 -28.14
C ALA A 5 56.87 -23.30 -28.68
N GLY A 6 55.86 -23.53 -27.87
CA GLY A 6 54.49 -23.11 -28.16
C GLY A 6 54.27 -21.65 -27.76
N ALA A 7 53.94 -20.80 -28.74
CA ALA A 7 53.56 -19.42 -28.49
C ALA A 7 52.06 -19.36 -28.16
N ALA A 8 51.71 -18.90 -26.97
CA ALA A 8 50.31 -18.59 -26.55
C ALA A 8 49.92 -17.21 -27.07
N LEU A 9 48.95 -17.18 -27.98
CA LEU A 9 48.28 -15.96 -28.43
C LEU A 9 47.25 -15.50 -27.38
N ALA A 10 47.52 -14.38 -26.70
CA ALA A 10 46.58 -13.70 -25.84
C ALA A 10 45.56 -12.94 -26.67
N VAL A 11 44.31 -13.40 -26.67
CA VAL A 11 43.17 -12.68 -27.25
C VAL A 11 42.72 -11.64 -26.25
N THR A 12 43.02 -10.39 -26.51
CA THR A 12 42.47 -9.24 -25.79
C THR A 12 41.04 -8.96 -26.30
N VAL A 13 40.05 -9.23 -25.45
CA VAL A 13 38.65 -8.82 -25.68
C VAL A 13 38.56 -7.32 -25.33
N PRO A 14 38.10 -6.45 -26.25
CA PRO A 14 37.89 -5.06 -25.90
C PRO A 14 36.66 -4.96 -24.98
N THR A 15 36.89 -4.46 -23.77
CA THR A 15 35.80 -4.06 -22.86
C THR A 15 35.15 -2.82 -23.48
N ALA A 16 33.94 -2.99 -24.01
CA ALA A 16 33.12 -1.86 -24.43
C ALA A 16 32.75 -1.03 -23.18
N ALA A 17 33.41 0.09 -23.03
CA ALA A 17 33.02 1.12 -22.09
C ALA A 17 31.66 1.66 -22.59
N HIS A 18 30.57 1.36 -21.88
CA HIS A 18 29.30 2.02 -22.06
C HIS A 18 29.49 3.48 -21.64
N ALA A 19 29.64 4.37 -22.62
CA ALA A 19 29.57 5.80 -22.41
C ALA A 19 28.15 6.12 -21.96
N SER A 20 27.97 6.49 -20.68
CA SER A 20 26.74 7.07 -20.18
C SER A 20 26.52 8.39 -20.91
N ALA A 21 25.36 8.52 -21.56
CA ALA A 21 24.96 9.78 -22.18
C ALA A 21 24.88 10.88 -21.10
N PRO A 22 25.33 12.11 -21.37
CA PRO A 22 25.16 13.22 -20.45
C PRO A 22 23.71 13.71 -20.55
N GLY A 23 22.94 13.58 -19.47
CA GLY A 23 21.63 14.24 -19.38
C GLY A 23 20.58 13.42 -18.64
N GLY A 24 20.31 13.82 -17.42
CA GLY A 24 19.21 13.32 -16.60
C GLY A 24 19.69 12.42 -15.45
N GLU A 25 19.51 12.85 -14.24
CA GLU A 25 19.64 11.98 -13.09
C GLU A 25 18.70 10.78 -13.29
N GLY A 26 19.19 9.57 -13.12
CA GLY A 26 18.37 8.36 -13.23
C GLY A 26 17.22 8.42 -12.20
N LEU A 27 16.17 7.62 -12.37
CA LEU A 27 14.97 7.64 -11.49
C LEU A 27 15.31 7.68 -10.00
N ALA A 28 16.35 6.95 -9.56
CA ALA A 28 16.78 6.96 -8.16
C ALA A 28 17.27 8.35 -7.70
N GLY A 29 17.94 9.13 -8.58
CA GLY A 29 18.33 10.52 -8.31
C GLY A 29 17.11 11.41 -8.16
N GLN A 30 16.15 11.33 -9.07
CA GLN A 30 14.89 12.11 -9.03
C GLN A 30 14.09 11.80 -7.76
N LEU A 31 14.03 10.54 -7.33
CA LEU A 31 13.36 10.16 -6.08
C LEU A 31 14.11 10.69 -4.84
N GLY A 32 15.44 10.72 -4.89
CA GLY A 32 16.26 11.36 -3.86
C GLY A 32 16.06 12.89 -3.80
N ASP A 33 15.82 13.53 -4.96
CA ASP A 33 15.48 14.96 -5.02
C ASP A 33 14.14 15.24 -4.35
N LEU A 34 13.14 14.39 -4.59
CA LEU A 34 11.85 14.48 -3.89
C LEU A 34 12.02 14.35 -2.37
N GLU A 35 12.84 13.39 -1.88
CA GLU A 35 13.11 13.27 -0.44
C GLU A 35 13.69 14.57 0.13
N ARG A 36 14.63 15.21 -0.58
CA ARG A 36 15.26 16.46 -0.15
C ARG A 36 14.28 17.63 -0.18
N GLU A 37 13.54 17.79 -1.29
CA GLU A 37 12.57 18.88 -1.49
C GLU A 37 11.49 18.87 -0.40
N TYR A 38 10.96 17.70 -0.09
CA TYR A 38 9.90 17.55 0.90
C TYR A 38 10.41 17.30 2.33
N SER A 39 11.73 17.22 2.53
CA SER A 39 12.32 16.83 3.83
C SER A 39 11.65 15.59 4.41
N ALA A 40 11.47 14.56 3.59
CA ALA A 40 10.75 13.34 3.91
C ALA A 40 11.59 12.10 3.59
N ARG A 41 11.28 10.98 4.19
CA ARG A 41 11.77 9.66 3.80
C ARG A 41 10.72 9.02 2.90
N LEU A 42 11.13 8.54 1.73
CA LEU A 42 10.28 7.97 0.69
C LEU A 42 10.66 6.50 0.46
N GLY A 43 9.67 5.63 0.38
CA GLY A 43 9.85 4.22 0.03
C GLY A 43 8.91 3.83 -1.10
N ILE A 44 9.44 3.14 -2.13
CA ILE A 44 8.69 2.78 -3.32
C ILE A 44 8.94 1.32 -3.68
N PHE A 45 7.87 0.64 -4.05
CA PHE A 45 7.90 -0.59 -4.79
C PHE A 45 6.85 -0.50 -5.91
N ALA A 46 7.30 -0.74 -7.15
CA ALA A 46 6.38 -0.88 -8.28
C ALA A 46 6.78 -2.09 -9.12
N HIS A 47 5.78 -2.73 -9.74
CA HIS A 47 5.97 -3.91 -10.57
C HIS A 47 5.01 -3.87 -11.76
N ASP A 48 5.57 -3.95 -12.96
CA ASP A 48 4.82 -4.12 -14.19
C ASP A 48 4.54 -5.62 -14.40
N THR A 49 3.27 -6.01 -14.32
CA THR A 49 2.86 -7.42 -14.46
C THR A 49 2.99 -7.94 -15.89
N ALA A 50 3.12 -7.07 -16.89
CA ALA A 50 3.31 -7.47 -18.29
C ALA A 50 4.75 -7.87 -18.59
N THR A 51 5.71 -7.07 -18.10
CA THR A 51 7.12 -7.21 -18.47
C THR A 51 7.97 -7.83 -17.36
N GLY A 52 7.45 -7.87 -16.12
CA GLY A 52 8.19 -8.25 -14.93
C GLY A 52 9.16 -7.16 -14.41
N ARG A 53 9.23 -5.98 -15.06
CA ARG A 53 10.07 -4.86 -14.60
C ARG A 53 9.65 -4.41 -13.22
N THR A 54 10.63 -4.01 -12.42
CA THR A 54 10.41 -3.58 -11.04
C THR A 54 11.19 -2.30 -10.77
N VAL A 55 10.54 -1.34 -10.12
CA VAL A 55 11.18 -0.18 -9.48
C VAL A 55 11.19 -0.42 -7.98
N ALA A 56 12.35 -0.25 -7.37
CA ALA A 56 12.54 -0.43 -5.93
C ALA A 56 13.43 0.69 -5.38
N TYR A 57 12.85 1.51 -4.48
CA TYR A 57 13.57 2.56 -3.77
C TYR A 57 13.23 2.46 -2.28
N ARG A 58 14.19 2.19 -1.42
CA ARG A 58 13.97 1.82 0.00
C ARG A 58 12.85 0.78 0.20
N ALA A 59 12.65 -0.09 -0.80
CA ALA A 59 11.48 -0.96 -0.93
C ALA A 59 11.33 -1.97 0.23
N ASP A 60 12.43 -2.28 0.90
CA ASP A 60 12.49 -3.26 1.99
C ASP A 60 12.62 -2.61 3.38
N GLU A 61 12.72 -1.28 3.44
CA GLU A 61 12.71 -0.53 4.69
C GLU A 61 11.30 -0.45 5.29
N ARG A 62 11.22 -0.36 6.62
CA ARG A 62 9.93 -0.27 7.32
C ARG A 62 9.42 1.17 7.35
N PHE A 63 8.14 1.31 7.11
CA PHE A 63 7.38 2.56 7.20
C PHE A 63 6.12 2.35 8.05
N PRO A 64 5.63 3.38 8.75
CA PRO A 64 4.32 3.34 9.39
C PRO A 64 3.25 3.01 8.35
N MET A 65 2.40 2.02 8.64
CA MET A 65 1.41 1.56 7.67
C MET A 65 0.16 2.44 7.66
N CYS A 66 -0.23 2.93 8.84
CA CYS A 66 -1.48 3.67 9.04
C CYS A 66 -2.65 2.92 8.37
N SER A 67 -3.62 3.63 7.82
CA SER A 67 -4.86 3.04 7.27
C SER A 67 -4.70 2.07 6.09
N VAL A 68 -3.48 1.85 5.56
CA VAL A 68 -3.28 0.85 4.49
C VAL A 68 -3.69 -0.56 4.96
N PHE A 69 -3.59 -0.87 6.26
CA PHE A 69 -4.01 -2.17 6.81
C PHE A 69 -5.49 -2.49 6.57
N LYS A 70 -6.35 -1.51 6.35
CA LYS A 70 -7.80 -1.69 6.19
C LYS A 70 -8.15 -2.53 4.96
N MET A 71 -7.32 -2.48 3.92
CA MET A 71 -7.41 -3.41 2.80
C MET A 71 -7.22 -4.87 3.25
N LEU A 72 -6.24 -5.14 4.12
CA LEU A 72 -6.01 -6.46 4.67
C LEU A 72 -7.13 -6.89 5.63
N THR A 73 -7.70 -5.92 6.37
CA THR A 73 -8.82 -6.18 7.29
C THR A 73 -10.05 -6.67 6.53
N ALA A 74 -10.45 -5.96 5.47
CA ALA A 74 -11.57 -6.37 4.64
C ALA A 74 -11.30 -7.73 3.96
N ALA A 75 -10.10 -7.94 3.44
CA ALA A 75 -9.70 -9.22 2.86
C ALA A 75 -9.73 -10.38 3.87
N ALA A 76 -9.32 -10.13 5.12
CA ALA A 76 -9.38 -11.13 6.19
C ALA A 76 -10.84 -11.47 6.56
N VAL A 77 -11.73 -10.49 6.61
CA VAL A 77 -13.17 -10.72 6.83
C VAL A 77 -13.73 -11.60 5.72
N LEU A 78 -13.51 -11.25 4.46
CA LEU A 78 -13.98 -12.01 3.31
C LEU A 78 -13.51 -13.46 3.35
N ARG A 79 -12.22 -13.69 3.54
CA ARG A 79 -11.63 -15.03 3.46
C ARG A 79 -11.85 -15.90 4.70
N ASP A 80 -11.71 -15.29 5.89
CA ASP A 80 -11.58 -16.07 7.14
C ASP A 80 -12.91 -16.14 7.92
N LEU A 81 -13.82 -15.16 7.72
CA LEU A 81 -15.09 -15.09 8.45
C LEU A 81 -16.31 -15.32 7.56
N ASP A 82 -16.30 -14.84 6.32
CA ASP A 82 -17.41 -15.03 5.40
C ASP A 82 -17.18 -16.25 4.52
N ARG A 83 -18.09 -17.24 4.56
CA ARG A 83 -17.99 -18.47 3.78
C ARG A 83 -19.04 -18.59 2.71
N ASP A 84 -20.19 -17.94 2.92
CA ASP A 84 -21.40 -18.11 2.12
C ASP A 84 -22.24 -16.83 2.00
N GLY A 85 -21.68 -15.67 2.38
CA GLY A 85 -22.35 -14.36 2.39
C GLY A 85 -23.14 -14.06 3.66
N GLU A 86 -23.35 -15.03 4.54
CA GLU A 86 -24.15 -14.81 5.76
C GLU A 86 -23.43 -13.88 6.75
N PHE A 87 -22.11 -14.01 6.86
CA PHE A 87 -21.34 -13.14 7.75
C PHE A 87 -21.36 -11.69 7.29
N LEU A 88 -21.21 -11.43 6.00
CA LEU A 88 -21.27 -10.09 5.42
C LEU A 88 -22.65 -9.44 5.62
N ALA A 89 -23.72 -10.21 5.57
CA ALA A 89 -25.09 -9.72 5.81
C ALA A 89 -25.37 -9.40 7.29
N ARG A 90 -24.57 -9.95 8.22
CA ARG A 90 -24.74 -9.75 9.66
C ARG A 90 -24.61 -8.28 10.03
N ARG A 91 -25.56 -7.78 10.85
CA ARG A 91 -25.56 -6.39 11.33
C ARG A 91 -24.88 -6.27 12.68
N ILE A 92 -23.91 -5.34 12.76
CA ILE A 92 -23.22 -5.00 14.00
C ILE A 92 -23.82 -3.71 14.56
N ARG A 93 -24.25 -3.76 15.82
CA ARG A 93 -24.66 -2.57 16.58
C ARG A 93 -23.48 -2.06 17.40
N TYR A 94 -23.39 -0.76 17.53
CA TYR A 94 -22.32 -0.07 18.25
C TYR A 94 -22.82 1.27 18.79
N THR A 95 -22.06 1.90 19.68
CA THR A 95 -22.37 3.23 20.19
C THR A 95 -21.59 4.30 19.47
N LYS A 96 -22.07 5.54 19.50
CA LYS A 96 -21.38 6.70 18.91
C LYS A 96 -20.02 6.92 19.58
N GLU A 97 -19.95 6.78 20.90
CA GLU A 97 -18.73 6.93 21.68
C GLU A 97 -17.64 5.94 21.22
N TYR A 98 -18.02 4.68 20.97
CA TYR A 98 -17.10 3.65 20.51
C TYR A 98 -16.43 4.03 19.18
N VAL A 99 -17.21 4.49 18.19
CA VAL A 99 -16.66 4.80 16.87
C VAL A 99 -15.95 6.15 16.83
N THR A 100 -16.41 7.16 17.58
CA THR A 100 -15.74 8.47 17.65
C THR A 100 -14.43 8.41 18.42
N ALA A 101 -14.30 7.53 19.41
CA ALA A 101 -13.03 7.27 20.08
C ALA A 101 -11.93 6.74 19.14
N ALA A 102 -12.30 6.13 18.02
CA ALA A 102 -11.37 5.69 16.98
C ALA A 102 -10.80 6.85 16.12
N GLY A 103 -11.28 8.09 16.31
CA GLY A 103 -10.85 9.27 15.56
C GLY A 103 -11.69 9.46 14.29
N TYR A 104 -11.07 9.40 13.11
CA TYR A 104 -11.74 9.65 11.82
C TYR A 104 -12.77 8.55 11.50
N ALA A 105 -14.06 8.88 11.61
CA ALA A 105 -15.16 7.93 11.45
C ALA A 105 -16.34 8.55 10.67
N PRO A 106 -16.15 8.95 9.41
CA PRO A 106 -17.13 9.75 8.67
C PRO A 106 -18.45 9.01 8.38
N ILE A 107 -18.44 7.70 8.32
CA ILE A 107 -19.60 6.87 8.00
C ILE A 107 -20.21 6.27 9.27
N THR A 108 -19.39 5.63 10.10
CA THR A 108 -19.90 4.94 11.29
C THR A 108 -20.44 5.90 12.35
N SER A 109 -20.00 7.17 12.39
CA SER A 109 -20.45 8.15 13.37
C SER A 109 -21.76 8.90 12.98
N THR A 110 -22.32 8.63 11.80
CA THR A 110 -23.60 9.24 11.41
C THR A 110 -24.73 8.76 12.32
N ASP A 111 -25.68 9.65 12.63
CA ASP A 111 -26.81 9.31 13.53
C ASP A 111 -27.63 8.13 13.01
N GLU A 112 -27.81 8.03 11.69
CA GLU A 112 -28.51 6.91 11.05
C GLU A 112 -27.81 5.58 11.31
N ASN A 113 -26.49 5.52 11.08
CA ASN A 113 -25.70 4.30 11.25
C ASN A 113 -25.52 3.91 12.72
N VAL A 114 -25.46 4.89 13.62
CA VAL A 114 -25.45 4.65 15.07
C VAL A 114 -26.78 4.05 15.53
N ALA A 115 -27.91 4.61 15.08
CA ALA A 115 -29.24 4.14 15.46
C ALA A 115 -29.54 2.72 14.93
N ASN A 116 -29.15 2.43 13.69
CA ASN A 116 -29.50 1.18 13.01
C ASN A 116 -28.42 0.10 13.11
N GLY A 117 -27.17 0.45 13.40
CA GLY A 117 -26.00 -0.38 13.17
C GLY A 117 -25.70 -0.52 11.67
N MET A 118 -24.63 -1.23 11.31
CA MET A 118 -24.22 -1.45 9.92
C MET A 118 -24.00 -2.94 9.64
N THR A 119 -24.23 -3.39 8.40
CA THR A 119 -23.82 -4.73 7.99
C THR A 119 -22.29 -4.83 7.95
N VAL A 120 -21.76 -6.03 8.10
CA VAL A 120 -20.30 -6.27 7.97
C VAL A 120 -19.82 -5.83 6.60
N GLU A 121 -20.59 -6.10 5.53
CA GLU A 121 -20.28 -5.62 4.19
C GLU A 121 -20.14 -4.09 4.13
N ALA A 122 -21.12 -3.35 4.70
CA ALA A 122 -21.07 -1.90 4.75
C ALA A 122 -19.88 -1.37 5.57
N LEU A 123 -19.51 -2.07 6.65
CA LEU A 123 -18.31 -1.74 7.44
C LEU A 123 -17.02 -1.97 6.63
N CYS A 124 -16.91 -3.07 5.88
CA CYS A 124 -15.77 -3.31 4.99
C CYS A 124 -15.65 -2.22 3.93
N SER A 125 -16.78 -1.87 3.28
CA SER A 125 -16.83 -0.78 2.31
C SER A 125 -16.39 0.55 2.93
N ALA A 126 -16.93 0.94 4.09
CA ALA A 126 -16.57 2.19 4.78
C ALA A 126 -15.09 2.23 5.20
N ALA A 127 -14.56 1.13 5.73
CA ALA A 127 -13.15 1.03 6.11
C ALA A 127 -12.20 1.18 4.91
N VAL A 128 -12.55 0.59 3.76
CA VAL A 128 -11.69 0.61 2.57
C VAL A 128 -11.86 1.91 1.79
N SER A 129 -13.10 2.27 1.40
CA SER A 129 -13.35 3.39 0.49
C SER A 129 -13.32 4.76 1.16
N GLN A 130 -13.71 4.87 2.43
CA GLN A 130 -13.75 6.13 3.19
C GLN A 130 -12.69 6.20 4.29
N SER A 131 -11.91 5.13 4.44
CA SER A 131 -10.90 5.01 5.50
C SER A 131 -11.47 5.17 6.92
N ASP A 132 -12.72 4.77 7.17
CA ASP A 132 -13.41 4.90 8.45
C ASP A 132 -12.71 4.05 9.54
N ASN A 133 -12.26 4.71 10.61
CA ASN A 133 -11.54 4.08 11.72
C ASN A 133 -12.49 3.27 12.62
N GLY A 134 -13.71 3.78 12.83
CA GLY A 134 -14.73 3.09 13.61
C GLY A 134 -15.10 1.76 12.96
N ALA A 135 -15.31 1.76 11.64
CA ALA A 135 -15.54 0.54 10.86
C ALA A 135 -14.36 -0.42 10.98
N ALA A 136 -13.12 0.07 10.85
CA ALA A 136 -11.92 -0.76 10.99
C ALA A 136 -11.83 -1.42 12.37
N ASN A 137 -12.05 -0.67 13.46
CA ASN A 137 -12.02 -1.23 14.82
C ASN A 137 -13.15 -2.26 15.05
N LEU A 138 -14.35 -2.03 14.51
CA LEU A 138 -15.43 -3.01 14.58
C LEU A 138 -15.05 -4.32 13.87
N LEU A 139 -14.47 -4.25 12.67
CA LEU A 139 -14.01 -5.42 11.93
C LEU A 139 -12.83 -6.12 12.62
N LEU A 140 -11.87 -5.37 13.15
CA LEU A 140 -10.76 -5.94 13.93
C LEU A 140 -11.28 -6.70 15.16
N ARG A 141 -12.33 -6.20 15.82
CA ARG A 141 -12.97 -6.90 16.96
C ARG A 141 -13.51 -8.26 16.54
N GLU A 142 -14.18 -8.34 15.39
CA GLU A 142 -14.72 -9.60 14.86
C GLU A 142 -13.60 -10.59 14.48
N LEU A 143 -12.45 -10.08 14.02
CA LEU A 143 -11.27 -10.89 13.68
C LEU A 143 -10.46 -11.34 14.92
N GLY A 144 -10.79 -10.85 16.12
CA GLY A 144 -10.06 -11.16 17.36
C GLY A 144 -8.89 -10.23 17.67
N GLY A 145 -8.95 -8.98 17.15
CA GLY A 145 -8.01 -7.89 17.46
C GLY A 145 -6.95 -7.64 16.38
N PRO A 146 -6.14 -6.57 16.55
CA PRO A 146 -5.18 -6.10 15.54
C PRO A 146 -4.21 -7.18 15.05
N THR A 147 -3.72 -8.04 15.94
CA THR A 147 -2.76 -9.10 15.59
C THR A 147 -3.31 -10.13 14.60
N ALA A 148 -4.63 -10.19 14.39
CA ALA A 148 -5.24 -10.99 13.33
C ALA A 148 -4.73 -10.57 11.94
N ILE A 149 -4.51 -9.27 11.73
CA ILE A 149 -3.96 -8.76 10.47
C ILE A 149 -2.52 -9.22 10.25
N THR A 150 -1.73 -9.27 11.33
CA THR A 150 -0.39 -9.87 11.25
C THR A 150 -0.45 -11.33 10.84
N ARG A 151 -1.35 -12.13 11.44
CA ARG A 151 -1.54 -13.55 11.06
C ARG A 151 -2.02 -13.69 9.62
N PHE A 152 -2.99 -12.87 9.20
CA PHE A 152 -3.47 -12.84 7.83
C PHE A 152 -2.34 -12.52 6.84
N ALA A 153 -1.53 -11.48 7.09
CA ALA A 153 -0.37 -11.15 6.26
C ALA A 153 0.60 -12.34 6.14
N ARG A 154 0.91 -13.04 7.25
CA ARG A 154 1.77 -14.24 7.24
C ARG A 154 1.20 -15.35 6.38
N SER A 155 -0.11 -15.57 6.42
CA SER A 155 -0.78 -16.60 5.60
C SER A 155 -0.75 -16.30 4.10
N THR A 156 -0.59 -15.03 3.70
CA THR A 156 -0.39 -14.63 2.30
C THR A 156 1.08 -14.60 1.88
N GLY A 157 2.01 -14.96 2.77
CA GLY A 157 3.45 -14.96 2.51
C GLY A 157 4.16 -13.64 2.84
N ASP A 158 3.49 -12.67 3.41
CA ASP A 158 4.08 -11.42 3.88
C ASP A 158 4.66 -11.59 5.27
N ARG A 159 5.99 -11.56 5.39
CA ARG A 159 6.71 -11.73 6.66
C ARG A 159 7.04 -10.40 7.35
N ILE A 160 6.70 -9.27 6.75
CA ILE A 160 7.10 -7.93 7.19
C ILE A 160 5.95 -7.20 7.87
N THR A 161 4.80 -7.10 7.19
CA THR A 161 3.63 -6.34 7.68
C THR A 161 3.16 -6.84 9.04
N ARG A 162 2.91 -5.92 9.95
CA ARG A 162 2.34 -6.21 11.27
C ARG A 162 1.44 -5.09 11.76
N LEU A 163 0.37 -5.47 12.43
CA LEU A 163 -0.55 -4.59 13.13
C LEU A 163 -0.63 -5.05 14.58
N ASP A 164 -0.44 -4.13 15.51
CA ASP A 164 -0.34 -4.40 16.94
C ASP A 164 -1.36 -3.62 17.76
N ARG A 165 -1.76 -2.43 17.28
CA ARG A 165 -2.61 -1.49 18.01
C ARG A 165 -3.91 -1.22 17.24
N TRP A 166 -4.86 -0.64 17.95
CA TRP A 166 -6.15 -0.19 17.43
C TRP A 166 -6.05 1.21 16.83
N GLU A 167 -7.08 1.64 16.09
CA GLU A 167 -7.29 3.04 15.78
C GLU A 167 -7.72 3.77 17.08
N PRO A 168 -7.21 5.00 17.36
CA PRO A 168 -6.30 5.79 16.55
C PRO A 168 -4.80 5.59 16.86
N GLU A 169 -4.44 4.82 17.91
CA GLU A 169 -3.07 4.74 18.45
C GLU A 169 -2.04 4.21 17.43
N LEU A 170 -2.48 3.38 16.48
CA LEU A 170 -1.59 2.85 15.44
C LEU A 170 -0.99 3.94 14.54
N ASN A 171 -1.59 5.14 14.52
CA ASN A 171 -1.16 6.28 13.67
C ASN A 171 -0.11 7.20 14.33
N SER A 172 0.40 6.86 15.52
CA SER A 172 1.45 7.65 16.18
C SER A 172 2.78 7.69 15.41
N ALA A 173 3.03 6.69 14.57
CA ALA A 173 4.03 6.67 13.48
C ALA A 173 5.48 6.91 13.89
N GLU A 174 5.87 6.70 15.15
CA GLU A 174 7.22 6.96 15.65
C GLU A 174 8.28 6.13 14.88
N PRO A 175 9.35 6.75 14.34
CA PRO A 175 10.32 6.10 13.46
C PRO A 175 11.08 4.91 14.06
N TRP A 176 11.19 4.86 15.38
CA TRP A 176 11.89 3.77 16.10
C TRP A 176 11.00 2.56 16.41
N ARG A 177 9.69 2.68 16.20
CA ARG A 177 8.75 1.57 16.45
C ARG A 177 8.73 0.61 15.27
N LYS A 178 8.65 -0.68 15.60
CA LYS A 178 8.37 -1.73 14.61
C LYS A 178 6.88 -2.08 14.56
N SER A 179 6.09 -1.65 15.56
CA SER A 179 4.63 -1.85 15.60
C SER A 179 3.97 -1.11 14.46
N ASP A 180 2.90 -1.69 13.92
CA ASP A 180 2.02 -1.08 12.92
C ASP A 180 2.75 -0.62 11.65
N THR A 181 3.74 -1.42 11.23
CA THR A 181 4.59 -1.11 10.07
C THR A 181 4.50 -2.17 8.98
N THR A 182 4.85 -1.72 7.78
CA THR A 182 5.09 -2.57 6.61
C THR A 182 6.33 -2.09 5.86
N SER A 183 6.66 -2.73 4.73
CA SER A 183 7.59 -2.17 3.74
C SER A 183 6.88 -1.98 2.40
N PRO A 184 7.34 -1.06 1.53
CA PRO A 184 6.73 -0.86 0.20
C PRO A 184 6.56 -2.17 -0.57
N ARG A 185 7.61 -3.00 -0.62
CA ARG A 185 7.55 -4.29 -1.31
C ARG A 185 6.55 -5.25 -0.67
N ALA A 186 6.56 -5.38 0.63
CA ALA A 186 5.70 -6.33 1.32
C ALA A 186 4.22 -6.01 1.10
N ILE A 187 3.83 -4.76 1.31
CA ILE A 187 2.43 -4.36 1.19
C ILE A 187 1.97 -4.31 -0.28
N GLY A 188 2.83 -3.86 -1.20
CA GLY A 188 2.54 -3.88 -2.63
C GLY A 188 2.31 -5.29 -3.15
N GLN A 189 3.19 -6.24 -2.81
CA GLN A 189 3.02 -7.64 -3.18
C GLN A 189 1.78 -8.28 -2.53
N THR A 190 1.48 -7.93 -1.28
CA THR A 190 0.29 -8.45 -0.59
C THR A 190 -0.97 -7.90 -1.26
N GLY A 191 -1.04 -6.60 -1.55
CA GLY A 191 -2.13 -6.00 -2.32
C GLY A 191 -2.32 -6.67 -3.68
N ALA A 192 -1.23 -6.92 -4.42
CA ALA A 192 -1.30 -7.64 -5.70
C ALA A 192 -1.88 -9.06 -5.57
N ARG A 193 -1.47 -9.82 -4.53
CA ARG A 193 -2.04 -11.17 -4.28
C ARG A 193 -3.53 -11.13 -3.99
N LEU A 194 -4.01 -10.07 -3.34
CA LEU A 194 -5.43 -9.87 -2.99
C LEU A 194 -6.27 -9.43 -4.19
N VAL A 195 -5.74 -8.53 -5.05
CA VAL A 195 -6.50 -7.85 -6.11
C VAL A 195 -6.40 -8.58 -7.45
N ILE A 196 -5.23 -9.09 -7.82
CA ILE A 196 -4.99 -9.75 -9.11
C ILE A 196 -4.46 -11.18 -8.97
N GLY A 197 -4.11 -11.59 -7.74
CA GLY A 197 -3.60 -12.94 -7.46
C GLY A 197 -4.72 -13.92 -7.05
N ARG A 198 -4.31 -14.96 -6.31
CA ARG A 198 -5.19 -16.05 -5.87
C ARG A 198 -5.33 -16.15 -4.35
N ALA A 199 -5.05 -15.06 -3.62
CA ALA A 199 -5.16 -15.06 -2.16
C ALA A 199 -6.63 -15.01 -1.67
N LEU A 200 -7.56 -14.61 -2.56
CA LEU A 200 -9.00 -14.62 -2.34
C LEU A 200 -9.70 -15.42 -3.46
N PRO A 201 -10.87 -16.02 -3.19
CA PRO A 201 -11.82 -16.47 -4.20
C PRO A 201 -12.17 -15.35 -5.19
N ALA A 202 -12.65 -15.69 -6.38
CA ALA A 202 -12.91 -14.70 -7.43
C ALA A 202 -13.92 -13.62 -6.99
N GLU A 203 -15.03 -14.03 -6.40
CA GLU A 203 -16.09 -13.14 -5.93
C GLU A 203 -15.58 -12.17 -4.86
N ASP A 204 -14.86 -12.67 -3.86
CA ASP A 204 -14.27 -11.86 -2.79
C ASP A 204 -13.23 -10.87 -3.32
N ARG A 205 -12.43 -11.31 -4.29
CA ARG A 205 -11.46 -10.46 -4.96
C ARG A 205 -12.14 -9.32 -5.72
N GLU A 206 -13.21 -9.60 -6.46
CA GLU A 206 -14.01 -8.60 -7.17
C GLU A 206 -14.64 -7.60 -6.19
N ARG A 207 -15.20 -8.09 -5.08
CA ARG A 207 -15.80 -7.27 -4.03
C ARG A 207 -14.77 -6.33 -3.38
N LEU A 208 -13.62 -6.87 -2.95
CA LEU A 208 -12.53 -6.06 -2.41
C LEU A 208 -12.02 -5.03 -3.42
N THR A 209 -11.83 -5.45 -4.66
CA THR A 209 -11.37 -4.56 -5.76
C THR A 209 -12.38 -3.43 -5.99
N GLY A 210 -13.67 -3.72 -5.97
CA GLY A 210 -14.73 -2.71 -6.07
C GLY A 210 -14.66 -1.66 -4.96
N TRP A 211 -14.44 -2.07 -3.71
CA TRP A 211 -14.27 -1.13 -2.59
C TRP A 211 -12.99 -0.28 -2.72
N LEU A 212 -11.90 -0.86 -3.23
CA LEU A 212 -10.65 -0.14 -3.48
C LEU A 212 -10.79 0.88 -4.64
N ILE A 213 -11.51 0.53 -5.72
CA ILE A 213 -11.81 1.46 -6.82
C ILE A 213 -12.70 2.62 -6.33
N ALA A 214 -13.61 2.37 -5.39
CA ALA A 214 -14.46 3.37 -4.78
C ALA A 214 -13.74 4.25 -3.74
N ASN A 215 -12.41 4.16 -3.60
CA ASN A 215 -11.63 4.97 -2.67
C ASN A 215 -11.77 6.47 -2.98
N THR A 216 -12.18 7.25 -1.99
CA THR A 216 -12.35 8.70 -2.08
C THR A 216 -11.22 9.50 -1.45
N THR A 217 -10.24 8.81 -0.84
CA THR A 217 -9.18 9.45 -0.05
C THR A 217 -7.86 9.64 -0.80
N ASN A 218 -7.81 9.29 -2.10
CA ASN A 218 -6.61 9.31 -2.95
C ASN A 218 -6.52 10.53 -3.88
N THR A 219 -7.46 11.48 -3.81
CA THR A 219 -7.62 12.59 -4.77
C THR A 219 -6.36 13.45 -4.94
N GLU A 220 -5.58 13.62 -3.88
CA GLU A 220 -4.33 14.40 -3.86
C GLU A 220 -3.06 13.51 -3.96
N ARG A 221 -3.21 12.20 -4.10
CA ARG A 221 -2.10 11.21 -4.16
C ARG A 221 -2.08 10.51 -5.52
N PHE A 222 -2.35 9.22 -5.59
CA PHE A 222 -2.29 8.49 -6.88
C PHE A 222 -3.19 9.13 -7.93
N ARG A 223 -4.39 9.55 -7.59
CA ARG A 223 -5.30 10.20 -8.53
C ARG A 223 -4.75 11.50 -9.11
N ALA A 224 -3.99 12.28 -8.34
CA ALA A 224 -3.34 13.49 -8.81
C ALA A 224 -2.06 13.23 -9.63
N GLY A 225 -1.38 12.09 -9.41
CA GLY A 225 -0.11 11.75 -10.06
C GLY A 225 -0.23 10.87 -11.29
N LEU A 226 -1.36 10.17 -11.46
CA LEU A 226 -1.57 9.21 -12.55
C LEU A 226 -2.61 9.71 -13.56
N PRO A 227 -2.55 9.27 -14.83
CA PRO A 227 -3.52 9.66 -15.84
C PRO A 227 -4.97 9.39 -15.38
N SER A 228 -5.89 10.30 -15.72
CA SER A 228 -7.28 10.26 -15.26
C SER A 228 -8.09 9.08 -15.79
N ASP A 229 -7.67 8.52 -16.92
CA ASP A 229 -8.28 7.36 -17.58
C ASP A 229 -7.79 6.01 -17.03
N TRP A 230 -6.84 6.01 -16.08
CA TRP A 230 -6.41 4.78 -15.42
C TRP A 230 -7.42 4.38 -14.30
N ILE A 231 -7.72 3.08 -14.24
CA ILE A 231 -8.48 2.53 -13.12
C ILE A 231 -7.52 2.31 -11.93
N LEU A 232 -7.89 2.84 -10.78
CA LEU A 232 -7.11 2.72 -9.54
C LEU A 232 -7.90 1.91 -8.51
N ALA A 233 -7.33 0.81 -8.04
CA ALA A 233 -7.79 0.07 -6.86
C ALA A 233 -6.73 0.21 -5.77
N ASP A 234 -6.87 1.24 -4.94
CA ASP A 234 -5.84 1.65 -4.00
C ASP A 234 -6.38 1.93 -2.60
N LYS A 235 -5.50 1.90 -1.63
CA LYS A 235 -5.76 2.28 -0.24
C LYS A 235 -4.71 3.25 0.24
N THR A 236 -5.18 4.40 0.71
CA THR A 236 -4.34 5.42 1.34
C THR A 236 -4.06 5.13 2.81
N GLY A 237 -2.99 5.70 3.33
CA GLY A 237 -2.68 5.76 4.75
C GLY A 237 -2.14 7.13 5.14
N GLY A 238 -2.57 7.65 6.28
CA GLY A 238 -2.08 8.91 6.83
C GLY A 238 -1.99 8.83 8.34
N GLY A 239 -1.01 9.50 8.93
CA GLY A 239 -0.80 9.56 10.36
C GLY A 239 -1.04 10.96 10.92
N SER A 240 -1.35 11.04 12.19
CA SER A 240 -1.47 12.31 12.93
C SER A 240 -0.12 12.94 13.27
N SER A 241 0.97 12.18 13.15
CA SER A 241 2.33 12.60 13.44
C SER A 241 3.28 12.13 12.34
N TYR A 242 4.45 12.73 12.27
CA TYR A 242 5.52 12.42 11.33
C TYR A 242 5.09 12.50 9.85
N GLY A 243 4.07 13.29 9.53
CA GLY A 243 3.63 13.61 8.17
C GLY A 243 3.46 12.40 7.25
N VAL A 244 2.96 11.28 7.78
CA VAL A 244 2.80 10.05 7.01
C VAL A 244 1.82 10.27 5.86
N ALA A 245 2.27 9.95 4.64
CA ALA A 245 1.43 9.90 3.44
C ALA A 245 1.75 8.63 2.65
N ASN A 246 0.81 7.72 2.59
CA ASN A 246 0.94 6.44 1.91
C ASN A 246 -0.15 6.27 0.86
N ASP A 247 0.19 5.61 -0.25
CA ASP A 247 -0.79 5.11 -1.19
C ASP A 247 -0.30 3.79 -1.79
N VAL A 248 -1.16 2.76 -1.81
CA VAL A 248 -0.80 1.40 -2.21
C VAL A 248 -1.95 0.79 -3.00
N GLY A 249 -1.66 0.26 -4.17
CA GLY A 249 -2.71 -0.36 -4.97
C GLY A 249 -2.24 -1.07 -6.22
N VAL A 250 -3.23 -1.49 -6.99
CA VAL A 250 -3.09 -2.01 -8.34
C VAL A 250 -3.78 -1.03 -9.28
N VAL A 251 -3.11 -0.67 -10.35
CA VAL A 251 -3.62 0.31 -11.31
C VAL A 251 -3.63 -0.29 -12.72
N TRP A 252 -4.65 0.00 -13.51
CA TRP A 252 -4.80 -0.49 -14.88
C TRP A 252 -4.70 0.66 -15.87
N PRO A 253 -3.54 0.81 -16.56
CA PRO A 253 -3.46 1.67 -17.72
C PRO A 253 -4.36 1.11 -18.84
N PRO A 254 -4.98 1.96 -19.67
CA PRO A 254 -5.81 1.51 -20.79
C PRO A 254 -5.04 0.57 -21.74
N GLY A 255 -5.64 -0.58 -22.06
CA GLY A 255 -5.08 -1.55 -23.01
C GLY A 255 -3.81 -2.28 -22.56
N ARG A 256 -3.42 -2.18 -21.28
CA ARG A 256 -2.23 -2.86 -20.72
C ARG A 256 -2.58 -3.69 -19.50
N PRO A 257 -1.79 -4.76 -19.20
CA PRO A 257 -1.83 -5.42 -17.92
C PRO A 257 -1.55 -4.45 -16.75
N PRO A 258 -2.02 -4.75 -15.54
CA PRO A 258 -1.91 -3.83 -14.41
C PRO A 258 -0.49 -3.62 -13.93
N LEU A 259 -0.27 -2.48 -13.28
CA LEU A 259 0.89 -2.16 -12.47
C LEU A 259 0.55 -2.29 -11.00
N VAL A 260 1.47 -2.78 -10.20
CA VAL A 260 1.44 -2.71 -8.74
C VAL A 260 2.22 -1.49 -8.30
N LEU A 261 1.62 -0.61 -7.52
CA LEU A 261 2.25 0.59 -6.99
C LEU A 261 2.15 0.62 -5.47
N SER A 262 3.24 0.94 -4.80
CA SER A 262 3.29 1.19 -3.37
C SER A 262 4.24 2.35 -3.10
N VAL A 263 3.69 3.45 -2.62
CA VAL A 263 4.43 4.65 -2.24
C VAL A 263 4.14 4.94 -0.77
N LEU A 264 5.16 4.87 0.05
CA LEU A 264 5.09 5.13 1.49
C LEU A 264 6.03 6.29 1.82
N SER A 265 5.55 7.24 2.63
CA SER A 265 6.39 8.35 3.06
C SER A 265 6.17 8.70 4.53
N THR A 266 7.21 9.27 5.15
CA THR A 266 7.16 9.75 6.52
C THR A 266 8.21 10.85 6.71
N LYS A 267 8.01 11.71 7.69
CA LYS A 267 8.98 12.75 8.08
C LYS A 267 9.80 12.34 9.29
N HIS A 268 10.90 13.06 9.53
CA HIS A 268 11.71 12.88 10.74
C HIS A 268 11.15 13.63 11.94
N ALA A 269 10.49 14.77 11.71
CA ALA A 269 9.89 15.60 12.75
C ALA A 269 8.43 15.15 13.01
N ALA A 270 8.07 15.05 14.29
CA ALA A 270 6.74 14.62 14.70
C ALA A 270 5.62 15.54 14.16
N GLU A 271 5.89 16.84 14.14
CA GLU A 271 4.96 17.88 13.67
C GLU A 271 5.08 18.16 12.16
N GLY A 272 5.86 17.35 11.44
CA GLY A 272 6.02 17.49 9.99
C GLY A 272 4.69 17.35 9.26
N PRO A 273 4.39 18.23 8.27
CA PRO A 273 3.15 18.15 7.52
C PRO A 273 3.07 16.90 6.65
N THR A 274 1.84 16.43 6.40
CA THR A 274 1.57 15.38 5.40
C THR A 274 1.77 15.95 4.00
N GLU A 275 2.57 15.25 3.17
CA GLU A 275 2.93 15.70 1.82
C GLU A 275 2.25 14.82 0.75
N ASN A 276 0.99 15.06 0.47
CA ASN A 276 0.27 14.37 -0.60
C ASN A 276 0.92 14.56 -1.98
N PRO A 277 1.41 15.78 -2.35
CA PRO A 277 2.09 16.00 -3.62
C PRO A 277 3.37 15.15 -3.80
N LEU A 278 4.08 14.83 -2.72
CA LEU A 278 5.23 13.90 -2.77
C LEU A 278 4.81 12.54 -3.32
N VAL A 279 3.70 11.99 -2.80
CA VAL A 279 3.16 10.69 -3.23
C VAL A 279 2.71 10.73 -4.68
N ALA A 280 2.01 11.81 -5.08
CA ALA A 280 1.55 12.01 -6.46
C ALA A 280 2.72 12.08 -7.45
N ARG A 281 3.74 12.91 -7.16
CA ARG A 281 4.92 13.07 -8.02
C ARG A 281 5.74 11.79 -8.11
N ALA A 282 5.92 11.08 -6.99
CA ALA A 282 6.61 9.80 -6.98
C ALA A 282 5.89 8.76 -7.84
N ALA A 283 4.55 8.68 -7.74
CA ALA A 283 3.74 7.79 -8.57
C ALA A 283 3.87 8.12 -10.06
N ALA A 284 3.85 9.42 -10.43
CA ALA A 284 4.03 9.87 -11.82
C ALA A 284 5.39 9.45 -12.39
N LEU A 285 6.49 9.67 -11.65
CA LEU A 285 7.83 9.28 -12.08
C LEU A 285 7.94 7.78 -12.30
N VAL A 286 7.40 6.99 -11.37
CA VAL A 286 7.45 5.52 -11.44
C VAL A 286 6.56 4.98 -12.56
N ALA A 287 5.39 5.56 -12.77
CA ALA A 287 4.51 5.20 -13.87
C ALA A 287 5.19 5.48 -15.23
N ALA A 288 5.79 6.64 -15.41
CA ALA A 288 6.53 6.99 -16.62
C ALA A 288 7.72 6.08 -16.89
N GLU A 289 8.40 5.59 -15.84
CA GLU A 289 9.50 4.62 -15.98
C GLU A 289 9.02 3.24 -16.46
N LEU A 290 7.81 2.82 -16.06
CA LEU A 290 7.30 1.49 -16.36
C LEU A 290 6.41 1.42 -17.62
N THR A 291 5.90 2.55 -18.10
CA THR A 291 5.01 2.59 -19.27
C THR A 291 5.69 3.12 -20.52
#